data_84462966f3332e8b301f9f4f76201662
#
_entry.id   84462966f3332e8b301f9f4f76201662
#
_cell.length_a   1.000
_cell.length_b   1.000
_cell.length_c   1.000
_cell.angle_alpha   90.00
_cell.angle_beta   90.00
_cell.angle_gamma   90.00
#
_symmetry.space_group_name_H-M   'P 1'
#
loop_
_entity.id
_entity.type
_entity.pdbx_description
1 polymer ?
#
loop_
_entity_poly.entity_id
_entity_poly.type
_entity_poly.pdbx_seq_one_letter_code
_entity_poly.pdbx_strand_id
1 'polypeptide(L)'
;RLVRDWSSDVCSSDLGDTGYGGLLNVDHTVRGYERAGACAIQLEDQVSPKKCGHTPDRKVIPVEDMVSKIKVALTARESEDFLVIARTDSRTGLGIEEAIRRGQAFADAGADVIFIEAPESVDEMVEIGRRIDKPLLANIVVGGSTPLLSIKELSDIGYQLVIFPGSAFLAMGAAVESVYTHIKSSGSTAGLETPLYEFQAFNRLMGFDKVWKFEETWHSQD
;
A
#
# COMPACT_ATOMS: atom_id res chain seq x y z
N ARG A 1 0.06 -1.50 19.09
CA ARG A 1 1.47 -1.00 19.03
C ARG A 1 1.94 -0.93 17.57
N LEU A 2 1.20 -0.19 16.74
CA LEU A 2 1.51 0.04 15.30
C LEU A 2 2.00 1.48 15.07
N VAL A 3 2.66 2.08 16.04
CA VAL A 3 3.43 3.32 15.82
C VAL A 3 4.89 2.91 15.83
N ARG A 4 5.41 2.54 14.68
CA ARG A 4 6.84 2.56 14.43
C ARG A 4 7.19 3.88 13.76
N ASP A 5 8.25 4.50 14.27
CA ASP A 5 8.87 5.67 13.68
C ASP A 5 8.98 5.52 12.16
N TRP A 6 8.72 6.61 11.46
CA TRP A 6 8.98 6.76 10.05
C TRP A 6 10.46 6.44 9.73
N SER A 7 10.78 5.18 9.57
CA SER A 7 11.97 4.79 8.84
C SER A 7 11.54 4.44 7.42
N SER A 8 12.03 5.17 6.46
CA SER A 8 11.75 5.02 5.04
C SER A 8 12.27 3.69 4.45
N ASP A 9 12.83 2.83 5.28
CA ASP A 9 13.64 1.69 4.85
C ASP A 9 12.88 0.36 4.82
N VAL A 10 11.64 0.30 5.32
CA VAL A 10 10.86 -0.95 5.32
C VAL A 10 9.41 -0.65 4.99
N CYS A 11 8.96 -1.13 3.84
CA CYS A 11 7.54 -1.32 3.60
C CYS A 11 7.07 -2.39 4.59
N SER A 12 6.34 -1.99 5.62
CA SER A 12 5.89 -2.92 6.67
C SER A 12 4.81 -3.88 6.18
N SER A 13 4.18 -3.58 5.05
CA SER A 13 3.22 -4.46 4.36
C SER A 13 3.49 -4.42 2.87
N ASP A 14 3.24 -5.51 2.15
CA ASP A 14 3.44 -5.57 0.71
C ASP A 14 2.23 -6.17 0.00
N LEU A 15 2.08 -5.80 -1.29
CA LEU A 15 0.99 -6.24 -2.14
C LEU A 15 1.31 -7.63 -2.73
N GLY A 16 0.55 -8.63 -2.30
CA GLY A 16 0.62 -9.99 -2.83
C GLY A 16 -0.32 -10.23 -4.02
N ASP A 17 -0.81 -9.17 -4.67
CA ASP A 17 -1.77 -9.25 -5.78
C ASP A 17 -2.95 -10.18 -5.44
N THR A 18 -3.27 -11.13 -6.32
CA THR A 18 -4.29 -12.16 -6.10
C THR A 18 -3.72 -13.44 -5.48
N GLY A 19 -2.46 -13.41 -5.00
CA GLY A 19 -1.73 -14.56 -4.49
C GLY A 19 -0.96 -15.33 -5.56
N TYR A 20 -0.80 -14.75 -6.76
CA TYR A 20 -0.03 -15.26 -7.90
C TYR A 20 -0.45 -16.65 -8.39
N GLY A 21 -1.73 -17.00 -8.22
CA GLY A 21 -2.31 -18.25 -8.71
C GLY A 21 -3.34 -18.88 -7.80
N GLY A 22 -3.34 -20.20 -7.72
CA GLY A 22 -4.24 -21.00 -6.87
C GLY A 22 -3.79 -21.05 -5.41
N LEU A 23 -4.48 -21.88 -4.61
CA LEU A 23 -4.23 -21.96 -3.16
C LEU A 23 -2.79 -22.33 -2.79
N LEU A 24 -2.14 -23.21 -3.54
CA LEU A 24 -0.73 -23.57 -3.32
C LEU A 24 0.20 -22.38 -3.58
N ASN A 25 -0.12 -21.53 -4.56
CA ASN A 25 0.64 -20.30 -4.82
C ASN A 25 0.50 -19.31 -3.66
N VAL A 26 -0.72 -19.17 -3.11
CA VAL A 26 -0.96 -18.33 -1.93
C VAL A 26 -0.12 -18.79 -0.74
N ASP A 27 -0.11 -20.09 -0.43
CA ASP A 27 0.74 -20.66 0.64
C ASP A 27 2.22 -20.29 0.43
N HIS A 28 2.74 -20.56 -0.77
CA HIS A 28 4.13 -20.26 -1.09
C HIS A 28 4.47 -18.76 -1.01
N THR A 29 3.55 -17.91 -1.50
CA THR A 29 3.70 -16.46 -1.49
C THR A 29 3.77 -15.93 -0.07
N VAL A 30 2.83 -16.31 0.80
CA VAL A 30 2.78 -15.87 2.20
C VAL A 30 4.09 -16.22 2.92
N ARG A 31 4.54 -17.47 2.83
CA ARG A 31 5.83 -17.90 3.43
C ARG A 31 7.01 -17.12 2.86
N GLY A 32 7.00 -16.81 1.57
CA GLY A 32 8.06 -16.03 0.92
C GLY A 32 8.15 -14.62 1.46
N TYR A 33 7.02 -13.93 1.59
CA TYR A 33 6.95 -12.57 2.11
C TYR A 33 7.34 -12.48 3.58
N GLU A 34 6.83 -13.39 4.42
CA GLU A 34 7.17 -13.43 5.83
C GLU A 34 8.68 -13.67 6.04
N ARG A 35 9.28 -14.63 5.33
CA ARG A 35 10.73 -14.90 5.37
C ARG A 35 11.57 -13.75 4.84
N ALA A 36 11.05 -12.96 3.92
CA ALA A 36 11.71 -11.75 3.44
C ALA A 36 11.64 -10.58 4.43
N GLY A 37 10.91 -10.73 5.55
CA GLY A 37 10.82 -9.75 6.62
C GLY A 37 9.65 -8.76 6.48
N ALA A 38 8.71 -9.00 5.57
CA ALA A 38 7.46 -8.25 5.57
C ALA A 38 6.68 -8.50 6.87
N CYS A 39 5.96 -7.50 7.36
CA CYS A 39 5.10 -7.63 8.54
C CYS A 39 3.64 -7.94 8.18
N ALA A 40 3.26 -7.76 6.91
CA ALA A 40 1.92 -8.06 6.42
C ALA A 40 1.93 -8.33 4.91
N ILE A 41 0.94 -9.07 4.45
CA ILE A 41 0.65 -9.25 3.02
C ILE A 41 -0.78 -8.83 2.71
N GLN A 42 -0.96 -8.09 1.62
CA GLN A 42 -2.28 -7.75 1.10
C GLN A 42 -2.64 -8.70 -0.05
N LEU A 43 -3.78 -9.37 0.06
CA LEU A 43 -4.35 -10.22 -1.00
C LEU A 43 -5.69 -9.65 -1.45
N GLU A 44 -5.93 -9.61 -2.77
CA GLU A 44 -7.16 -9.07 -3.34
C GLU A 44 -7.96 -10.09 -4.13
N ASP A 45 -9.28 -9.88 -4.18
CA ASP A 45 -10.26 -10.77 -4.81
C ASP A 45 -10.44 -10.56 -6.31
N GLN A 46 -9.57 -9.81 -6.98
CA GLN A 46 -9.67 -9.63 -8.42
C GLN A 46 -9.42 -10.94 -9.19
N VAL A 47 -10.05 -11.05 -10.37
CA VAL A 47 -9.72 -12.06 -11.36
C VAL A 47 -8.34 -11.75 -11.95
N SER A 48 -7.45 -12.75 -12.03
CA SER A 48 -6.13 -12.59 -12.63
C SER A 48 -6.22 -12.65 -14.19
N PRO A 49 -5.47 -11.83 -14.93
CA PRO A 49 -4.57 -10.78 -14.46
C PRO A 49 -5.33 -9.57 -13.90
N LYS A 50 -4.89 -9.07 -12.76
CA LYS A 50 -5.55 -7.95 -12.09
C LYS A 50 -5.34 -6.61 -12.81
N LYS A 51 -6.22 -5.64 -12.52
CA LYS A 51 -6.10 -4.26 -12.96
C LYS A 51 -5.84 -3.32 -11.77
N CYS A 52 -5.42 -2.09 -12.05
CA CYS A 52 -5.34 -1.04 -11.03
C CYS A 52 -6.71 -0.81 -10.37
N GLY A 53 -6.74 -0.62 -9.06
CA GLY A 53 -7.96 -0.39 -8.25
C GLY A 53 -8.79 0.83 -8.64
N HIS A 54 -8.27 1.73 -9.47
CA HIS A 54 -8.98 2.90 -9.99
C HIS A 54 -9.31 2.83 -11.49
N THR A 55 -9.15 1.64 -12.12
CA THR A 55 -9.52 1.45 -13.53
C THR A 55 -10.88 0.76 -13.66
N PRO A 56 -11.63 1.00 -14.76
CA PRO A 56 -12.92 0.37 -15.00
C PRO A 56 -12.79 -1.14 -15.32
N ASP A 57 -13.93 -1.83 -15.35
CA ASP A 57 -14.06 -3.25 -15.75
C ASP A 57 -13.26 -4.24 -14.91
N ARG A 58 -13.06 -3.96 -13.63
CA ARG A 58 -12.53 -4.94 -12.69
C ARG A 58 -13.56 -6.04 -12.45
N LYS A 59 -13.10 -7.27 -12.41
CA LYS A 59 -13.91 -8.43 -12.06
C LYS A 59 -13.32 -9.08 -10.82
N VAL A 60 -14.19 -9.57 -9.97
CA VAL A 60 -13.81 -10.28 -8.74
C VAL A 60 -14.20 -11.76 -8.85
N ILE A 61 -13.41 -12.60 -8.18
CA ILE A 61 -13.69 -14.03 -8.03
C ILE A 61 -14.88 -14.25 -7.08
N PRO A 62 -15.51 -15.44 -7.06
CA PRO A 62 -16.48 -15.82 -6.04
C PRO A 62 -15.94 -15.56 -4.63
N VAL A 63 -16.80 -15.13 -3.71
CA VAL A 63 -16.39 -14.81 -2.33
C VAL A 63 -15.80 -16.03 -1.63
N GLU A 64 -16.33 -17.22 -1.90
CA GLU A 64 -15.88 -18.49 -1.33
C GLU A 64 -14.44 -18.83 -1.72
N ASP A 65 -14.05 -18.47 -2.95
CA ASP A 65 -12.68 -18.67 -3.44
C ASP A 65 -11.70 -17.73 -2.71
N MET A 66 -12.10 -16.47 -2.49
CA MET A 66 -11.28 -15.54 -1.72
C MET A 66 -11.21 -15.94 -0.24
N VAL A 67 -12.30 -16.36 0.36
CA VAL A 67 -12.32 -16.93 1.74
C VAL A 67 -11.36 -18.11 1.85
N SER A 68 -11.30 -18.97 0.85
CA SER A 68 -10.34 -20.09 0.82
C SER A 68 -8.89 -19.61 0.75
N LYS A 69 -8.59 -18.57 -0.06
CA LYS A 69 -7.26 -17.95 -0.11
C LYS A 69 -6.85 -17.34 1.24
N ILE A 70 -7.76 -16.62 1.91
CA ILE A 70 -7.53 -16.04 3.23
C ILE A 70 -7.19 -17.14 4.26
N LYS A 71 -7.99 -18.22 4.31
CA LYS A 71 -7.74 -19.34 5.23
C LYS A 71 -6.37 -20.02 4.96
N VAL A 72 -6.01 -20.18 3.70
CA VAL A 72 -4.68 -20.70 3.33
C VAL A 72 -3.58 -19.74 3.77
N ALA A 73 -3.75 -18.43 3.55
CA ALA A 73 -2.78 -17.43 3.97
C ALA A 73 -2.55 -17.45 5.49
N LEU A 74 -3.63 -17.52 6.28
CA LEU A 74 -3.57 -17.61 7.74
C LEU A 74 -2.91 -18.90 8.24
N THR A 75 -3.09 -20.00 7.51
CA THR A 75 -2.46 -21.29 7.84
C THR A 75 -0.99 -21.31 7.43
N ALA A 76 -0.64 -20.63 6.36
CA ALA A 76 0.71 -20.61 5.80
C ALA A 76 1.70 -19.77 6.61
N ARG A 77 1.22 -18.68 7.26
CA ARG A 77 2.08 -17.82 8.09
C ARG A 77 2.67 -18.61 9.27
N GLU A 78 3.91 -18.31 9.61
CA GLU A 78 4.62 -18.93 10.72
C GLU A 78 4.43 -18.17 12.04
N SER A 79 4.11 -16.84 11.96
CA SER A 79 3.87 -15.96 13.10
C SER A 79 2.52 -15.27 13.01
N GLU A 80 1.82 -15.16 14.16
CA GLU A 80 0.60 -14.35 14.28
C GLU A 80 0.88 -12.85 14.15
N ASP A 81 2.13 -12.41 14.29
CA ASP A 81 2.57 -11.04 14.06
C ASP A 81 2.63 -10.67 12.56
N PHE A 82 2.64 -11.66 11.67
CA PHE A 82 2.51 -11.45 10.23
C PHE A 82 1.03 -11.33 9.85
N LEU A 83 0.61 -10.15 9.42
CA LEU A 83 -0.80 -9.84 9.20
C LEU A 83 -1.27 -10.18 7.78
N VAL A 84 -2.50 -10.67 7.67
CA VAL A 84 -3.19 -10.89 6.39
C VAL A 84 -4.21 -9.78 6.18
N ILE A 85 -3.96 -8.93 5.19
CA ILE A 85 -4.86 -7.85 4.76
C ILE A 85 -5.71 -8.38 3.60
N ALA A 86 -7.02 -8.51 3.83
CA ALA A 86 -7.93 -8.98 2.79
C ALA A 86 -8.61 -7.80 2.09
N ARG A 87 -8.35 -7.66 0.79
CA ARG A 87 -8.89 -6.59 -0.05
C ARG A 87 -10.00 -7.11 -0.95
N THR A 88 -11.08 -6.31 -1.06
CA THR A 88 -12.07 -6.48 -2.12
C THR A 88 -12.11 -5.29 -3.07
N ASP A 89 -12.14 -5.59 -4.36
CA ASP A 89 -12.30 -4.62 -5.45
C ASP A 89 -13.74 -4.62 -6.02
N SER A 90 -14.68 -5.18 -5.29
CA SER A 90 -16.05 -5.38 -5.76
C SER A 90 -16.90 -4.10 -5.79
N ARG A 91 -16.53 -3.05 -5.03
CA ARG A 91 -17.36 -1.84 -4.86
C ARG A 91 -17.76 -1.21 -6.21
N THR A 92 -16.80 -0.99 -7.09
CA THR A 92 -17.05 -0.30 -8.38
C THR A 92 -17.97 -1.09 -9.32
N GLY A 93 -17.84 -2.42 -9.32
CA GLY A 93 -18.63 -3.28 -10.22
C GLY A 93 -19.94 -3.82 -9.64
N LEU A 94 -19.99 -4.02 -8.32
CA LEU A 94 -21.08 -4.70 -7.63
C LEU A 94 -21.76 -3.84 -6.56
N GLY A 95 -21.25 -2.64 -6.30
CA GLY A 95 -21.80 -1.70 -5.33
C GLY A 95 -21.32 -1.91 -3.90
N ILE A 96 -21.64 -0.94 -3.04
CA ILE A 96 -21.15 -0.87 -1.66
C ILE A 96 -21.67 -2.01 -0.78
N GLU A 97 -22.91 -2.45 -0.95
CA GLU A 97 -23.50 -3.52 -0.15
C GLU A 97 -22.77 -4.85 -0.37
N GLU A 98 -22.43 -5.18 -1.62
CA GLU A 98 -21.65 -6.39 -1.90
C GLU A 98 -20.21 -6.26 -1.37
N ALA A 99 -19.60 -5.08 -1.47
CA ALA A 99 -18.27 -4.87 -0.93
C ALA A 99 -18.21 -5.05 0.59
N ILE A 100 -19.20 -4.52 1.32
CA ILE A 100 -19.32 -4.70 2.77
C ILE A 100 -19.59 -6.18 3.12
N ARG A 101 -20.49 -6.84 2.39
CA ARG A 101 -20.78 -8.28 2.59
C ARG A 101 -19.51 -9.13 2.43
N ARG A 102 -18.68 -8.83 1.43
CA ARG A 102 -17.38 -9.49 1.23
C ARG A 102 -16.41 -9.18 2.36
N GLY A 103 -16.29 -7.91 2.74
CA GLY A 103 -15.45 -7.50 3.87
C GLY A 103 -15.81 -8.23 5.16
N GLN A 104 -17.11 -8.41 5.46
CA GLN A 104 -17.58 -9.21 6.58
C GLN A 104 -17.19 -10.69 6.45
N ALA A 105 -17.40 -11.29 5.26
CA ALA A 105 -16.99 -12.67 5.02
C ALA A 105 -15.48 -12.89 5.17
N PHE A 106 -14.66 -11.90 4.80
CA PHE A 106 -13.21 -11.94 4.98
C PHE A 106 -12.81 -11.81 6.45
N ALA A 107 -13.51 -10.93 7.19
CA ALA A 107 -13.35 -10.80 8.63
C ALA A 107 -13.72 -12.11 9.37
N ASP A 108 -14.82 -12.73 9.00
CA ASP A 108 -15.27 -14.03 9.53
C ASP A 108 -14.32 -15.18 9.17
N ALA A 109 -13.63 -15.09 8.02
CA ALA A 109 -12.59 -16.03 7.63
C ALA A 109 -11.30 -15.88 8.44
N GLY A 110 -11.16 -14.80 9.23
CA GLY A 110 -10.04 -14.55 10.13
C GLY A 110 -9.03 -13.53 9.62
N ALA A 111 -9.27 -12.83 8.52
CA ALA A 111 -8.37 -11.75 8.07
C ALA A 111 -8.13 -10.74 9.20
N ASP A 112 -6.88 -10.28 9.33
CA ASP A 112 -6.47 -9.37 10.40
C ASP A 112 -6.88 -7.92 10.11
N VAL A 113 -6.88 -7.53 8.83
CA VAL A 113 -7.25 -6.20 8.34
C VAL A 113 -8.15 -6.34 7.12
N ILE A 114 -9.19 -5.51 7.04
CA ILE A 114 -10.09 -5.46 5.88
C ILE A 114 -9.83 -4.20 5.07
N PHE A 115 -9.79 -4.37 3.76
CA PHE A 115 -9.61 -3.28 2.82
C PHE A 115 -10.69 -3.33 1.73
N ILE A 116 -11.59 -2.36 1.73
CA ILE A 116 -12.57 -2.14 0.66
C ILE A 116 -12.03 -1.04 -0.25
N GLU A 117 -11.72 -1.40 -1.50
CA GLU A 117 -11.14 -0.47 -2.49
C GLU A 117 -12.20 0.45 -3.09
N ALA A 118 -11.82 1.71 -3.25
CA ALA A 118 -12.56 2.74 -3.98
C ALA A 118 -13.99 3.02 -3.46
N PRO A 119 -14.23 3.25 -2.14
CA PRO A 119 -15.47 3.87 -1.70
C PRO A 119 -15.58 5.27 -2.35
N GLU A 120 -16.79 5.67 -2.75
CA GLU A 120 -16.99 6.89 -3.56
C GLU A 120 -17.57 8.06 -2.76
N SER A 121 -17.88 7.87 -1.49
CA SER A 121 -18.38 8.94 -0.62
C SER A 121 -17.92 8.74 0.83
N VAL A 122 -17.95 9.83 1.61
CA VAL A 122 -17.70 9.77 3.05
C VAL A 122 -18.74 8.90 3.74
N ASP A 123 -20.00 8.96 3.31
CA ASP A 123 -21.08 8.14 3.88
C ASP A 123 -20.82 6.65 3.69
N GLU A 124 -20.29 6.24 2.53
CA GLU A 124 -19.86 4.84 2.33
C GLU A 124 -18.73 4.45 3.28
N MET A 125 -17.75 5.33 3.46
CA MET A 125 -16.62 5.07 4.38
C MET A 125 -17.11 4.95 5.83
N VAL A 126 -18.03 5.79 6.26
CA VAL A 126 -18.68 5.71 7.59
C VAL A 126 -19.43 4.39 7.73
N GLU A 127 -20.19 4.00 6.69
CA GLU A 127 -20.96 2.73 6.74
C GLU A 127 -20.05 1.51 6.79
N ILE A 128 -18.92 1.52 6.07
CA ILE A 128 -17.88 0.48 6.18
C ILE A 128 -17.36 0.41 7.62
N GLY A 129 -16.96 1.56 8.20
CA GLY A 129 -16.44 1.64 9.57
C GLY A 129 -17.42 1.14 10.62
N ARG A 130 -18.73 1.38 10.40
CA ARG A 130 -19.79 0.93 11.32
C ARG A 130 -20.09 -0.56 11.24
N ARG A 131 -19.92 -1.18 10.05
CA ARG A 131 -20.39 -2.56 9.76
C ARG A 131 -19.30 -3.63 9.82
N ILE A 132 -18.04 -3.25 9.80
CA ILE A 132 -16.92 -4.20 9.84
C ILE A 132 -16.20 -4.10 11.18
N ASP A 133 -16.23 -5.17 11.94
CA ASP A 133 -15.59 -5.29 13.26
C ASP A 133 -14.15 -5.85 13.13
N LYS A 134 -13.33 -5.19 12.34
CA LYS A 134 -11.91 -5.49 12.14
C LYS A 134 -11.18 -4.20 11.82
N PRO A 135 -9.86 -4.12 12.06
CA PRO A 135 -9.05 -3.02 11.57
C PRO A 135 -9.27 -2.77 10.07
N LEU A 136 -9.45 -1.50 9.71
CA LEU A 136 -9.72 -1.08 8.33
C LEU A 136 -8.52 -0.33 7.74
N LEU A 137 -8.24 -0.60 6.47
CA LEU A 137 -7.26 0.13 5.67
C LEU A 137 -7.97 1.03 4.65
N ALA A 138 -7.58 2.30 4.60
CA ALA A 138 -8.01 3.25 3.57
C ALA A 138 -6.89 3.51 2.56
N ASN A 139 -7.25 3.59 1.28
CA ASN A 139 -6.37 3.96 0.19
C ASN A 139 -6.74 5.37 -0.32
N ILE A 140 -5.89 6.36 -0.04
CA ILE A 140 -6.11 7.76 -0.41
C ILE A 140 -5.27 8.09 -1.64
N VAL A 141 -5.93 8.18 -2.78
CA VAL A 141 -5.29 8.46 -4.08
C VAL A 141 -5.80 9.78 -4.63
N VAL A 142 -4.90 10.74 -4.82
CA VAL A 142 -5.22 12.02 -5.48
C VAL A 142 -5.68 11.74 -6.92
N GLY A 143 -6.88 12.22 -7.26
CA GLY A 143 -7.52 11.96 -8.56
C GLY A 143 -8.22 10.60 -8.66
N GLY A 144 -8.28 9.81 -7.57
CA GLY A 144 -9.08 8.60 -7.48
C GLY A 144 -10.54 8.87 -7.12
N SER A 145 -11.33 7.80 -6.90
CA SER A 145 -12.75 7.89 -6.54
C SER A 145 -12.97 8.11 -5.04
N THR A 146 -12.01 7.70 -4.20
CA THR A 146 -12.11 7.79 -2.74
C THR A 146 -11.97 9.24 -2.26
N PRO A 147 -12.85 9.73 -1.37
CA PRO A 147 -12.73 11.06 -0.78
C PRO A 147 -11.38 11.27 -0.09
N LEU A 148 -10.81 12.46 -0.27
CA LEU A 148 -9.55 12.84 0.36
C LEU A 148 -9.79 13.28 1.81
N LEU A 149 -9.77 12.35 2.74
CA LEU A 149 -9.89 12.60 4.17
C LEU A 149 -8.51 12.65 4.83
N SER A 150 -8.40 13.45 5.88
CA SER A 150 -7.22 13.46 6.75
C SER A 150 -7.14 12.20 7.59
N ILE A 151 -5.94 11.89 8.12
CA ILE A 151 -5.73 10.76 9.05
C ILE A 151 -6.68 10.85 10.25
N LYS A 152 -6.93 12.08 10.75
CA LYS A 152 -7.83 12.27 11.89
C LYS A 152 -9.28 11.92 11.52
N GLU A 153 -9.79 12.42 10.38
CA GLU A 153 -11.14 12.11 9.91
C GLU A 153 -11.32 10.61 9.66
N LEU A 154 -10.32 9.95 9.06
CA LEU A 154 -10.31 8.50 8.86
C LEU A 154 -10.37 7.75 10.20
N SER A 155 -9.58 8.16 11.17
CA SER A 155 -9.59 7.57 12.52
C SER A 155 -10.93 7.75 13.22
N ASP A 156 -11.56 8.93 13.09
CA ASP A 156 -12.84 9.24 13.70
C ASP A 156 -14.00 8.37 13.15
N ILE A 157 -13.86 7.88 11.91
CA ILE A 157 -14.84 6.99 11.26
C ILE A 157 -14.45 5.51 11.27
N GLY A 158 -13.39 5.15 12.00
CA GLY A 158 -13.05 3.76 12.29
C GLY A 158 -11.96 3.11 11.45
N TYR A 159 -11.16 3.89 10.70
CA TYR A 159 -9.99 3.38 9.99
C TYR A 159 -8.74 3.47 10.85
N GLN A 160 -7.94 2.40 10.89
CA GLN A 160 -6.70 2.30 11.66
C GLN A 160 -5.44 2.39 10.79
N LEU A 161 -5.55 2.07 9.51
CA LEU A 161 -4.44 2.13 8.54
C LEU A 161 -4.83 3.02 7.37
N VAL A 162 -3.83 3.71 6.83
CA VAL A 162 -4.00 4.51 5.61
C VAL A 162 -2.75 4.43 4.75
N ILE A 163 -2.95 4.31 3.44
CA ILE A 163 -1.88 4.37 2.45
C ILE A 163 -2.11 5.53 1.47
N PHE A 164 -1.01 6.14 1.04
CA PHE A 164 -0.96 7.23 0.05
C PHE A 164 -0.05 6.82 -1.12
N PRO A 165 -0.40 5.80 -1.92
CA PRO A 165 0.54 5.15 -2.84
C PRO A 165 1.01 6.03 -3.99
N GLY A 166 0.20 7.00 -4.40
CA GLY A 166 0.46 7.83 -5.57
C GLY A 166 1.13 9.16 -5.29
N SER A 167 1.02 9.71 -4.08
CA SER A 167 1.35 11.12 -3.81
C SER A 167 2.80 11.46 -4.09
N ALA A 168 3.73 10.71 -3.53
CA ALA A 168 5.16 10.95 -3.75
C ALA A 168 5.58 10.64 -5.19
N PHE A 169 5.04 9.57 -5.78
CA PHE A 169 5.33 9.16 -7.14
C PHE A 169 4.86 10.20 -8.17
N LEU A 170 3.65 10.73 -8.02
CA LEU A 170 3.12 11.77 -8.89
C LEU A 170 3.89 13.08 -8.75
N ALA A 171 4.27 13.45 -7.53
CA ALA A 171 5.11 14.62 -7.28
C ALA A 171 6.50 14.48 -7.93
N MET A 172 7.12 13.30 -7.80
CA MET A 172 8.39 12.99 -8.46
C MET A 172 8.26 13.09 -9.99
N GLY A 173 7.19 12.52 -10.58
CA GLY A 173 6.94 12.60 -12.02
C GLY A 173 6.85 14.04 -12.52
N ALA A 174 6.07 14.88 -11.84
CA ALA A 174 5.93 16.29 -12.18
C ALA A 174 7.25 17.06 -12.05
N ALA A 175 8.02 16.80 -10.99
CA ALA A 175 9.33 17.43 -10.79
C ALA A 175 10.32 17.03 -11.88
N VAL A 176 10.41 15.75 -12.21
CA VAL A 176 11.30 15.22 -13.27
C VAL A 176 10.95 15.81 -14.63
N GLU A 177 9.64 15.83 -14.98
CA GLU A 177 9.16 16.44 -16.23
C GLU A 177 9.53 17.93 -16.32
N SER A 178 9.31 18.69 -15.24
CA SER A 178 9.66 20.11 -15.17
C SER A 178 11.14 20.34 -15.37
N VAL A 179 12.01 19.59 -14.68
CA VAL A 179 13.48 19.70 -14.80
C VAL A 179 13.94 19.43 -16.24
N TYR A 180 13.50 18.33 -16.84
CA TYR A 180 13.94 18.00 -18.21
C TYR A 180 13.36 18.93 -19.26
N THR A 181 12.16 19.44 -19.08
CA THR A 181 11.56 20.44 -19.97
C THR A 181 12.37 21.74 -19.92
N HIS A 182 12.76 22.20 -18.73
CA HIS A 182 13.60 23.37 -18.55
C HIS A 182 14.97 23.20 -19.22
N ILE A 183 15.68 22.09 -18.96
CA ILE A 183 16.99 21.80 -19.58
C ILE A 183 16.87 21.75 -21.11
N LYS A 184 15.82 21.09 -21.64
CA LYS A 184 15.61 21.00 -23.09
C LYS A 184 15.39 22.37 -23.74
N SER A 185 14.72 23.30 -23.06
CA SER A 185 14.41 24.63 -23.59
C SER A 185 15.54 25.63 -23.42
N SER A 186 16.26 25.59 -22.28
CA SER A 186 17.29 26.58 -21.91
C SER A 186 18.73 26.11 -22.16
N GLY A 187 18.94 24.80 -22.30
CA GLY A 187 20.28 24.19 -22.36
C GLY A 187 21.07 24.25 -21.03
N SER A 188 20.41 24.58 -19.92
CA SER A 188 21.03 24.82 -18.62
C SER A 188 20.10 24.46 -17.49
N THR A 189 20.63 24.34 -16.27
CA THR A 189 19.85 24.28 -15.02
C THR A 189 19.71 25.66 -14.34
N ALA A 190 20.33 26.70 -14.90
CA ALA A 190 20.19 28.06 -14.37
C ALA A 190 18.74 28.55 -14.55
N GLY A 191 18.18 29.13 -13.48
CA GLY A 191 16.78 29.59 -13.48
C GLY A 191 15.73 28.50 -13.36
N LEU A 192 16.13 27.28 -12.97
CA LEU A 192 15.17 26.22 -12.68
C LEU A 192 14.32 26.61 -11.46
N GLU A 193 13.00 26.62 -11.63
CA GLU A 193 12.04 26.95 -10.56
C GLU A 193 11.69 25.72 -9.67
N THR A 194 11.87 24.52 -10.19
CA THR A 194 11.63 23.29 -9.43
C THR A 194 12.55 23.23 -8.22
N PRO A 195 12.04 23.09 -6.99
CA PRO A 195 12.87 22.94 -5.81
C PRO A 195 13.81 21.73 -5.94
N LEU A 196 15.10 21.96 -5.72
CA LEU A 196 16.10 20.89 -5.66
C LEU A 196 16.52 20.67 -4.21
N TYR A 197 16.87 19.41 -3.90
CA TYR A 197 17.53 19.10 -2.65
C TYR A 197 18.90 19.83 -2.58
N GLU A 198 19.25 20.34 -1.40
CA GLU A 198 20.62 20.80 -1.18
C GLU A 198 21.57 19.59 -1.29
N PHE A 199 22.66 19.72 -2.03
CA PHE A 199 23.52 18.60 -2.41
C PHE A 199 24.08 17.82 -1.22
N GLN A 200 24.57 18.51 -0.19
CA GLN A 200 25.11 17.86 1.01
C GLN A 200 24.02 17.22 1.88
N ALA A 201 22.85 17.86 1.95
CA ALA A 201 21.71 17.29 2.66
C ALA A 201 21.20 16.03 1.97
N PHE A 202 21.20 15.98 0.62
CA PHE A 202 20.84 14.79 -0.13
C PHE A 202 21.86 13.66 0.08
N ASN A 203 23.15 13.95 0.09
CA ASN A 203 24.19 12.97 0.39
C ASN A 203 23.99 12.35 1.79
N ARG A 204 23.70 13.17 2.81
CA ARG A 204 23.37 12.66 4.16
C ARG A 204 22.14 11.77 4.16
N LEU A 205 21.07 12.18 3.45
CA LEU A 205 19.85 11.37 3.31
C LEU A 205 20.15 10.00 2.68
N MET A 206 21.06 9.95 1.69
CA MET A 206 21.51 8.71 1.04
C MET A 206 22.49 7.89 1.89
N GLY A 207 22.83 8.34 3.10
CA GLY A 207 23.67 7.60 4.05
C GLY A 207 25.17 7.79 3.85
N PHE A 208 25.62 8.82 3.10
CA PHE A 208 27.03 9.09 2.87
C PHE A 208 27.84 9.36 4.15
N ASP A 209 27.22 9.81 5.23
CA ASP A 209 27.88 9.93 6.53
C ASP A 209 28.49 8.59 7.00
N LYS A 210 27.84 7.46 6.72
CA LYS A 210 28.37 6.13 7.02
C LYS A 210 29.56 5.77 6.11
N VAL A 211 29.50 6.19 4.85
CA VAL A 211 30.57 5.96 3.87
C VAL A 211 31.81 6.76 4.27
N TRP A 212 31.65 8.06 4.54
CA TRP A 212 32.76 8.92 4.96
C TRP A 212 33.40 8.44 6.25
N LYS A 213 32.60 8.04 7.24
CA LYS A 213 33.12 7.45 8.48
C LYS A 213 33.88 6.15 8.25
N PHE A 214 33.41 5.32 7.32
CA PHE A 214 34.13 4.11 6.93
C PHE A 214 35.47 4.44 6.29
N GLU A 215 35.51 5.39 5.35
CA GLU A 215 36.73 5.86 4.71
C GLU A 215 37.74 6.44 5.72
N GLU A 216 37.29 7.32 6.62
CA GLU A 216 38.14 7.84 7.71
C GLU A 216 38.78 6.73 8.57
N THR A 217 38.02 5.65 8.80
CA THR A 217 38.48 4.53 9.64
C THR A 217 39.55 3.71 8.95
N TRP A 218 39.47 3.54 7.64
CA TRP A 218 40.31 2.61 6.88
C TRP A 218 41.39 3.24 6.02
N HIS A 219 41.27 4.54 5.67
CA HIS A 219 42.32 5.30 4.96
C HIS A 219 43.39 5.91 5.87
N SER A 220 43.24 5.92 7.18
CA SER A 220 44.21 6.40 8.14
C SER A 220 45.35 5.44 8.48
N GLN A 221 45.60 4.41 7.66
CA GLN A 221 46.65 3.40 7.87
C GLN A 221 47.80 3.46 6.84
N ASP A 222 47.90 4.59 6.06
CA ASP A 222 49.06 4.85 5.19
C ASP A 222 49.96 5.93 5.78
#